data_60e7a0591a7d3c527b9b95785e2ff9eb
#
_entry.id   60e7a0591a7d3c527b9b95785e2ff9eb
#
_cell.length_a   1.000
_cell.length_b   1.000
_cell.length_c   1.000
_cell.angle_alpha   90.00
_cell.angle_beta   90.00
_cell.angle_gamma   90.00
#
_symmetry.space_group_name_H-M   'P 1'
#
loop_
_entity.id
_entity.type
_entity.pdbx_description
1 polymer ?
#
loop_
_entity_poly.entity_id
_entity_poly.type
_entity_poly.pdbx_seq_one_letter_code
_entity_poly.pdbx_strand_id
1 'polypeptide(L)'
;MLTIHGYQIPKDSRELALKKALTIRPFSFVNPMAQPKYPVYHEDKQCLYLPKHFGLDRFGPVPTTRDVGQTPEGNWTFTGSLRPVQLPVVNSFLLPEPHDGIISLHTGGGKTVCALYIASRLRVPTLVIVHNTFLRDQWIERVKAFLPNARIGRVQADVREVADKDVVIVMLQTLSMKELNVDLFKPIGLVIVDECHHIASEVFVQALPKTTSRYMLGLSATPERKDRLMFAIHWFLGPLLYKSETGDSVDTQVNVEVYEYKNDDPEFNEIVMSSQGMVSVPIMVNKLAACEDRTKWICGILDDISESGRQILVLSDRVQHCQAILDGLSSELQETACILSTAVKADMRAEYCRTKAILIATYSMCKEGFDVPTLNTLVMATPRPDIDQIVGRILRVEKKGRTVHPLIVDIVDPQFRRQFGQRNSLYKKREYRITKMALPQASPSA
;
A
#
# COMPACT_ATOMS: atom_id res chain seq x y z
N MET A 1 12.32 30.15 -10.35
CA MET A 1 11.27 29.68 -11.29
C MET A 1 10.86 28.26 -10.94
N LEU A 2 9.60 27.87 -11.19
CA LEU A 2 9.19 26.47 -11.07
C LEU A 2 9.36 25.78 -12.43
N THR A 3 10.23 24.77 -12.49
CA THR A 3 10.59 24.03 -13.69
C THR A 3 10.21 22.55 -13.54
N ILE A 4 10.44 21.75 -14.60
CA ILE A 4 10.27 20.29 -14.53
C ILE A 4 11.23 19.64 -13.53
N HIS A 5 12.34 20.27 -13.22
CA HIS A 5 13.33 19.77 -12.25
C HIS A 5 13.05 20.21 -10.82
N GLY A 6 12.00 21.00 -10.59
CA GLY A 6 11.62 21.53 -9.29
C GLY A 6 11.74 23.06 -9.19
N TYR A 7 11.91 23.55 -7.97
CA TYR A 7 12.06 24.95 -7.68
C TYR A 7 13.51 25.39 -7.94
N GLN A 8 13.71 26.16 -8.99
CA GLN A 8 15.02 26.61 -9.45
C GLN A 8 15.46 27.89 -8.73
N ILE A 9 16.66 27.87 -8.19
CA ILE A 9 17.37 29.04 -7.66
C ILE A 9 18.77 29.14 -8.25
N PRO A 10 19.36 30.34 -8.40
CA PRO A 10 20.77 30.49 -8.77
C PRO A 10 21.67 30.01 -7.61
N LYS A 11 22.84 29.50 -7.94
CA LYS A 11 23.87 29.19 -6.94
C LYS A 11 24.43 30.48 -6.33
N ASP A 12 24.44 30.55 -5.03
CA ASP A 12 24.92 31.67 -4.27
C ASP A 12 25.54 31.23 -2.91
N SER A 13 25.82 32.16 -2.02
CA SER A 13 26.41 31.87 -0.70
C SER A 13 25.57 30.93 0.18
N ARG A 14 24.29 30.72 -0.13
CA ARG A 14 23.38 29.82 0.61
C ARG A 14 23.51 28.35 0.17
N GLU A 15 24.20 28.08 -0.93
CA GLU A 15 24.29 26.76 -1.56
C GLU A 15 24.66 25.64 -0.57
N LEU A 16 25.73 25.85 0.21
CA LEU A 16 26.21 24.84 1.15
C LEU A 16 25.19 24.53 2.25
N ALA A 17 24.52 25.54 2.77
CA ALA A 17 23.50 25.37 3.79
C ALA A 17 22.25 24.64 3.25
N LEU A 18 21.85 24.95 2.01
CA LEU A 18 20.73 24.28 1.35
C LEU A 18 21.06 22.83 1.04
N LYS A 19 22.22 22.52 0.49
CA LYS A 19 22.68 21.15 0.25
C LYS A 19 22.70 20.32 1.53
N LYS A 20 23.18 20.91 2.64
CA LYS A 20 23.15 20.25 3.95
C LYS A 20 21.72 19.99 4.43
N ALA A 21 20.80 20.95 4.31
CA ALA A 21 19.41 20.81 4.70
C ALA A 21 18.67 19.77 3.86
N LEU A 22 19.00 19.67 2.56
CA LEU A 22 18.40 18.76 1.59
C LEU A 22 19.17 17.44 1.44
N THR A 23 20.05 17.10 2.37
CA THR A 23 20.68 15.79 2.46
C THR A 23 20.06 15.01 3.60
N ILE A 24 19.15 14.10 3.25
CA ILE A 24 18.38 13.33 4.24
C ILE A 24 19.08 12.02 4.62
N ARG A 25 18.76 11.52 5.81
CA ARG A 25 19.22 10.23 6.32
C ARG A 25 18.03 9.50 6.93
N PRO A 26 17.70 8.26 6.48
CA PRO A 26 16.68 7.45 7.13
C PRO A 26 17.03 7.17 8.59
N PHE A 27 16.02 7.18 9.45
CA PHE A 27 16.20 6.75 10.83
C PHE A 27 16.17 5.22 10.92
N SER A 28 17.11 4.63 11.63
CA SER A 28 17.13 3.20 11.93
C SER A 28 17.46 2.97 13.40
N PHE A 29 16.71 2.11 14.06
CA PHE A 29 16.98 1.70 15.44
C PHE A 29 18.20 0.77 15.56
N VAL A 30 18.53 0.04 14.48
CA VAL A 30 19.59 -0.98 14.49
C VAL A 30 20.96 -0.37 14.32
N ASN A 31 21.13 0.58 13.43
CA ASN A 31 22.39 1.27 13.19
C ASN A 31 22.16 2.70 12.68
N PRO A 32 21.93 3.67 13.59
CA PRO A 32 21.57 5.03 13.20
C PRO A 32 22.66 5.76 12.40
N MET A 33 23.94 5.43 12.64
CA MET A 33 25.07 6.12 12.03
C MET A 33 25.50 5.55 10.68
N ALA A 34 25.20 4.29 10.39
CA ALA A 34 25.58 3.62 9.14
C ALA A 34 24.55 3.79 8.01
N GLN A 35 23.44 4.51 8.23
CA GLN A 35 22.48 4.75 7.17
C GLN A 35 23.04 5.68 6.09
N PRO A 36 22.85 5.37 4.80
CA PRO A 36 23.32 6.21 3.71
C PRO A 36 22.62 7.58 3.74
N LYS A 37 23.30 8.57 3.18
CA LYS A 37 22.78 9.92 3.01
C LYS A 37 22.31 10.09 1.57
N TYR A 38 21.17 10.72 1.39
CA TYR A 38 20.57 10.96 0.08
C TYR A 38 20.34 12.45 -0.15
N PRO A 39 20.96 13.04 -1.21
CA PRO A 39 20.63 14.39 -1.63
C PRO A 39 19.24 14.40 -2.28
N VAL A 40 18.35 15.28 -1.84
CA VAL A 40 17.00 15.47 -2.40
C VAL A 40 16.93 16.75 -3.25
N TYR A 41 18.01 17.09 -3.91
CA TYR A 41 18.13 18.20 -4.85
C TYR A 41 18.88 17.77 -6.10
N HIS A 42 18.74 18.55 -7.16
CA HIS A 42 19.58 18.46 -8.35
C HIS A 42 20.33 19.77 -8.56
N GLU A 43 21.37 19.72 -9.36
CA GLU A 43 22.13 20.91 -9.71
C GLU A 43 22.73 20.83 -11.12
N ASP A 44 22.90 21.98 -11.74
CA ASP A 44 23.74 22.18 -12.90
C ASP A 44 24.87 23.18 -12.57
N LYS A 45 25.53 23.71 -13.58
CA LYS A 45 26.64 24.66 -13.39
C LYS A 45 26.21 25.97 -12.73
N GLN A 46 24.95 26.41 -12.92
CA GLN A 46 24.46 27.75 -12.55
C GLN A 46 23.38 27.70 -11.46
N CYS A 47 22.61 26.63 -11.40
CA CYS A 47 21.40 26.56 -10.59
C CYS A 47 21.36 25.33 -9.68
N LEU A 48 20.63 25.49 -8.59
CA LEU A 48 20.13 24.42 -7.73
C LEU A 48 18.63 24.24 -7.99
N TYR A 49 18.20 22.98 -8.05
CA TYR A 49 16.80 22.58 -8.21
C TYR A 49 16.35 21.88 -6.94
N LEU A 50 15.45 22.53 -6.22
CA LEU A 50 14.94 22.09 -4.93
C LEU A 50 13.60 21.37 -5.09
N PRO A 51 13.20 20.52 -4.15
CA PRO A 51 11.81 20.02 -4.12
C PRO A 51 10.83 21.19 -4.14
N LYS A 52 9.72 21.03 -4.86
CA LYS A 52 8.75 22.10 -5.14
C LYS A 52 8.32 22.85 -3.88
N HIS A 53 7.80 22.11 -2.88
CA HIS A 53 7.27 22.72 -1.67
C HIS A 53 8.35 23.23 -0.72
N PHE A 54 9.50 22.57 -0.65
CA PHE A 54 10.63 23.12 0.07
C PHE A 54 11.04 24.50 -0.45
N GLY A 55 11.05 24.65 -1.78
CA GLY A 55 11.34 25.95 -2.42
C GLY A 55 10.25 26.98 -2.16
N LEU A 56 8.98 26.62 -2.33
CA LEU A 56 7.85 27.50 -2.11
C LEU A 56 7.77 27.99 -0.66
N ASP A 57 7.95 27.11 0.31
CA ASP A 57 7.89 27.42 1.74
C ASP A 57 9.03 28.37 2.18
N ARG A 58 10.22 28.19 1.58
CA ARG A 58 11.40 28.92 1.99
C ARG A 58 11.62 30.24 1.25
N PHE A 59 11.20 30.31 -0.01
CA PHE A 59 11.49 31.44 -0.91
C PHE A 59 10.22 32.09 -1.49
N GLY A 60 9.07 31.55 -1.20
CA GLY A 60 7.78 32.05 -1.67
C GLY A 60 7.42 31.60 -3.09
N PRO A 61 6.24 32.06 -3.58
CA PRO A 61 5.74 31.73 -4.90
C PRO A 61 6.63 32.31 -6.00
N VAL A 62 6.75 31.56 -7.10
CA VAL A 62 7.53 31.98 -8.27
C VAL A 62 6.74 31.69 -9.55
N PRO A 63 7.01 32.42 -10.65
CA PRO A 63 6.44 32.09 -11.94
C PRO A 63 6.74 30.66 -12.36
N THR A 64 5.75 29.98 -12.92
CA THR A 64 5.99 28.67 -13.53
C THR A 64 6.28 28.84 -15.02
N THR A 65 7.30 28.11 -15.49
CA THR A 65 7.61 28.01 -16.92
C THR A 65 6.95 26.79 -17.56
N ARG A 66 6.10 26.06 -16.78
CA ARG A 66 5.49 24.84 -17.27
C ARG A 66 4.26 25.12 -18.11
N ASP A 67 4.40 24.80 -19.38
CA ASP A 67 3.27 24.65 -20.27
C ASP A 67 2.76 23.20 -20.15
N VAL A 68 1.55 23.02 -19.66
CA VAL A 68 0.92 21.70 -19.54
C VAL A 68 0.18 21.41 -20.84
N GLY A 69 0.30 20.17 -21.31
CA GLY A 69 -0.41 19.71 -22.49
C GLY A 69 -1.93 19.87 -22.31
N GLN A 70 -2.60 20.06 -23.43
CA GLN A 70 -4.07 20.11 -23.48
C GLN A 70 -4.58 18.74 -23.94
N THR A 71 -5.70 18.34 -23.40
CA THR A 71 -6.40 17.13 -23.78
C THR A 71 -7.85 17.44 -24.12
N PRO A 72 -8.48 16.67 -25.05
CA PRO A 72 -9.87 16.88 -25.39
C PRO A 72 -10.76 16.78 -24.15
N GLU A 73 -11.68 17.72 -23.99
CA GLU A 73 -12.55 17.80 -22.81
C GLU A 73 -13.36 16.53 -22.60
N GLY A 74 -13.87 15.94 -23.68
CA GLY A 74 -14.67 14.70 -23.64
C GLY A 74 -13.94 13.50 -23.08
N ASN A 75 -12.60 13.50 -23.08
CA ASN A 75 -11.80 12.41 -22.51
C ASN A 75 -11.88 12.35 -20.97
N TRP A 76 -12.29 13.44 -20.33
CA TRP A 76 -12.37 13.58 -18.88
C TRP A 76 -13.78 13.37 -18.31
N THR A 77 -14.69 12.77 -19.08
CA THR A 77 -16.03 12.43 -18.59
C THR A 77 -15.92 11.36 -17.50
N PHE A 78 -16.20 11.77 -16.27
CA PHE A 78 -16.21 10.86 -15.12
C PHE A 78 -17.54 10.12 -15.04
N THR A 79 -17.51 8.79 -15.15
CA THR A 79 -18.71 7.92 -15.19
C THR A 79 -18.94 7.25 -13.84
N GLY A 80 -19.07 8.00 -12.80
CA GLY A 80 -19.31 7.48 -11.46
C GLY A 80 -19.95 8.52 -10.57
N SER A 81 -20.30 8.12 -9.36
CA SER A 81 -20.75 9.04 -8.31
C SER A 81 -19.81 8.93 -7.11
N LEU A 82 -19.44 10.06 -6.55
CA LEU A 82 -18.72 10.07 -5.27
C LEU A 82 -19.70 9.76 -4.14
N ARG A 83 -19.26 8.94 -3.19
CA ARG A 83 -19.97 8.76 -1.93
C ARG A 83 -19.91 10.07 -1.14
N PRO A 84 -20.94 10.39 -0.29
CA PRO A 84 -20.95 11.62 0.49
C PRO A 84 -19.65 11.85 1.29
N VAL A 85 -19.06 10.79 1.84
CA VAL A 85 -17.79 10.84 2.59
C VAL A 85 -16.57 11.19 1.73
N GLN A 86 -16.66 11.09 0.41
CA GLN A 86 -15.57 11.40 -0.53
C GLN A 86 -15.61 12.87 -0.99
N LEU A 87 -16.72 13.58 -0.83
CA LEU A 87 -16.82 14.98 -1.22
C LEU A 87 -15.83 15.89 -0.45
N PRO A 88 -15.74 15.83 0.89
CA PRO A 88 -14.74 16.60 1.63
C PRO A 88 -13.31 16.26 1.19
N VAL A 89 -13.06 14.99 0.83
CA VAL A 89 -11.74 14.51 0.39
C VAL A 89 -11.31 15.20 -0.90
N VAL A 90 -12.16 15.18 -1.94
CA VAL A 90 -11.81 15.80 -3.22
C VAL A 90 -11.80 17.32 -3.13
N ASN A 91 -12.67 17.90 -2.31
CA ASN A 91 -12.72 19.34 -2.08
C ASN A 91 -11.48 19.86 -1.36
N SER A 92 -10.85 19.06 -0.48
CA SER A 92 -9.60 19.45 0.17
C SER A 92 -8.44 19.67 -0.81
N PHE A 93 -8.51 19.12 -2.02
CA PHE A 93 -7.56 19.36 -3.10
C PHE A 93 -8.03 20.43 -4.09
N LEU A 94 -9.33 20.50 -4.38
CA LEU A 94 -9.88 21.29 -5.47
C LEU A 94 -10.31 22.71 -5.05
N LEU A 95 -10.56 22.96 -3.77
CA LEU A 95 -11.18 24.21 -3.31
C LEU A 95 -10.31 24.97 -2.29
N PRO A 96 -10.36 26.33 -2.30
CA PRO A 96 -11.08 27.18 -3.27
C PRO A 96 -10.45 27.14 -4.67
N GLU A 97 -9.17 26.83 -4.77
CA GLU A 97 -8.40 26.60 -6.00
C GLU A 97 -7.61 25.30 -5.86
N PRO A 98 -7.33 24.58 -6.97
CA PRO A 98 -6.56 23.35 -6.89
C PRO A 98 -5.16 23.61 -6.34
N HIS A 99 -4.76 22.81 -5.33
CA HIS A 99 -3.45 22.89 -4.69
C HIS A 99 -2.87 21.51 -4.42
N ASP A 100 -1.57 21.45 -4.25
CA ASP A 100 -0.87 20.19 -4.03
C ASP A 100 -1.07 19.66 -2.62
N GLY A 101 -0.96 18.33 -2.48
CA GLY A 101 -0.88 17.74 -1.16
C GLY A 101 -1.16 16.25 -1.13
N ILE A 102 -1.27 15.74 0.07
CA ILE A 102 -1.44 14.33 0.36
C ILE A 102 -2.84 14.08 0.91
N ILE A 103 -3.51 13.11 0.32
CA ILE A 103 -4.80 12.59 0.80
C ILE A 103 -4.56 11.22 1.46
N SER A 104 -4.89 11.13 2.74
CA SER A 104 -4.81 9.89 3.51
C SER A 104 -6.20 9.32 3.77
N LEU A 105 -6.49 8.18 3.14
CA LEU A 105 -7.72 7.42 3.32
C LEU A 105 -7.39 5.99 3.69
N HIS A 106 -8.15 5.43 4.60
CA HIS A 106 -8.05 4.01 4.93
C HIS A 106 -8.24 3.12 3.70
N THR A 107 -7.82 1.87 3.79
CA THR A 107 -8.04 0.88 2.73
C THR A 107 -9.55 0.73 2.47
N GLY A 108 -9.96 0.79 1.19
CA GLY A 108 -11.39 0.79 0.83
C GLY A 108 -12.06 2.17 0.84
N GLY A 109 -11.42 3.22 1.34
CA GLY A 109 -11.94 4.59 1.32
C GLY A 109 -12.14 5.19 -0.07
N GLY A 110 -11.62 4.54 -1.12
CA GLY A 110 -11.79 4.97 -2.51
C GLY A 110 -10.75 5.98 -2.98
N LYS A 111 -9.51 5.89 -2.49
CA LYS A 111 -8.38 6.76 -2.90
C LYS A 111 -8.29 6.94 -4.42
N THR A 112 -8.30 5.83 -5.16
CA THR A 112 -8.21 5.82 -6.63
C THR A 112 -9.37 6.55 -7.29
N VAL A 113 -10.60 6.36 -6.80
CA VAL A 113 -11.80 7.02 -7.30
C VAL A 113 -11.73 8.52 -7.08
N CYS A 114 -11.33 8.96 -5.86
CA CYS A 114 -11.12 10.36 -5.56
C CYS A 114 -10.07 11.01 -6.45
N ALA A 115 -8.94 10.31 -6.67
CA ALA A 115 -7.87 10.81 -7.52
C ALA A 115 -8.28 10.93 -9.00
N LEU A 116 -9.03 9.96 -9.54
CA LEU A 116 -9.58 10.02 -10.90
C LEU A 116 -10.63 11.12 -11.04
N TYR A 117 -11.45 11.33 -10.01
CA TYR A 117 -12.37 12.48 -9.99
C TYR A 117 -11.62 13.81 -10.01
N ILE A 118 -10.56 13.96 -9.18
CA ILE A 118 -9.71 15.16 -9.18
C ILE A 118 -9.10 15.38 -10.58
N ALA A 119 -8.53 14.34 -11.19
CA ALA A 119 -7.98 14.40 -12.54
C ALA A 119 -9.03 14.85 -13.57
N SER A 120 -10.26 14.34 -13.47
CA SER A 120 -11.37 14.72 -14.35
C SER A 120 -11.78 16.18 -14.22
N ARG A 121 -11.59 16.78 -13.03
CA ARG A 121 -11.89 18.19 -12.78
C ARG A 121 -10.78 19.12 -13.29
N LEU A 122 -9.52 18.68 -13.17
CA LEU A 122 -8.36 19.44 -13.65
C LEU A 122 -8.22 19.41 -15.19
N ARG A 123 -8.62 18.30 -15.83
CA ARG A 123 -8.58 18.11 -17.31
C ARG A 123 -7.19 18.33 -17.90
N VAL A 124 -6.17 17.85 -17.23
CA VAL A 124 -4.78 17.93 -17.67
C VAL A 124 -4.15 16.53 -17.79
N PRO A 125 -3.19 16.31 -18.71
CA PRO A 125 -2.50 15.05 -18.78
C PRO A 125 -1.97 14.65 -17.42
N THR A 126 -2.26 13.42 -17.01
CA THR A 126 -2.05 12.92 -15.66
C THR A 126 -1.05 11.77 -15.67
N LEU A 127 -0.02 11.84 -14.82
CA LEU A 127 0.93 10.76 -14.57
C LEU A 127 0.60 10.07 -13.25
N VAL A 128 0.42 8.76 -13.27
CA VAL A 128 0.21 7.94 -12.06
C VAL A 128 1.46 7.11 -11.79
N ILE A 129 2.10 7.33 -10.66
CA ILE A 129 3.29 6.60 -10.23
C ILE A 129 2.87 5.47 -9.30
N VAL A 130 3.21 4.24 -9.69
CA VAL A 130 2.93 3.01 -8.93
C VAL A 130 4.21 2.20 -8.74
N HIS A 131 4.30 1.43 -7.66
CA HIS A 131 5.53 0.70 -7.33
C HIS A 131 5.48 -0.80 -7.64
N ASN A 132 4.33 -1.35 -8.07
CA ASN A 132 4.22 -2.73 -8.51
C ASN A 132 3.25 -2.89 -9.68
N THR A 133 3.38 -4.02 -10.40
CA THR A 133 2.58 -4.31 -11.60
C THR A 133 1.10 -4.53 -11.30
N PHE A 134 0.77 -5.01 -10.11
CA PHE A 134 -0.60 -5.22 -9.71
C PHE A 134 -1.36 -3.89 -9.57
N LEU A 135 -0.76 -2.90 -8.90
CA LEU A 135 -1.32 -1.54 -8.83
C LEU A 135 -1.45 -0.90 -10.21
N ARG A 136 -0.45 -1.11 -11.09
CA ARG A 136 -0.54 -0.65 -12.49
C ARG A 136 -1.81 -1.17 -13.16
N ASP A 137 -2.04 -2.48 -13.09
CA ASP A 137 -3.17 -3.13 -13.75
C ASP A 137 -4.50 -2.68 -13.13
N GLN A 138 -4.54 -2.56 -11.80
CA GLN A 138 -5.70 -2.00 -11.09
C GLN A 138 -5.98 -0.54 -11.51
N TRP A 139 -4.96 0.29 -11.66
CA TRP A 139 -5.15 1.67 -12.13
C TRP A 139 -5.70 1.70 -13.55
N ILE A 140 -5.19 0.84 -14.45
CA ILE A 140 -5.70 0.71 -15.83
C ILE A 140 -7.20 0.35 -15.81
N GLU A 141 -7.59 -0.64 -15.02
CA GLU A 141 -9.01 -1.04 -14.88
C GLU A 141 -9.87 0.11 -14.34
N ARG A 142 -9.39 0.81 -13.31
CA ARG A 142 -10.13 1.94 -12.71
C ARG A 142 -10.24 3.12 -13.66
N VAL A 143 -9.19 3.44 -14.42
CA VAL A 143 -9.26 4.48 -15.46
C VAL A 143 -10.30 4.10 -16.51
N LYS A 144 -10.31 2.87 -17.02
CA LYS A 144 -11.31 2.39 -17.99
C LYS A 144 -12.74 2.46 -17.43
N ALA A 145 -12.92 2.16 -16.14
CA ALA A 145 -14.23 2.19 -15.50
C ALA A 145 -14.76 3.60 -15.26
N PHE A 146 -13.90 4.52 -14.80
CA PHE A 146 -14.32 5.86 -14.36
C PHE A 146 -14.05 6.98 -15.37
N LEU A 147 -13.11 6.78 -16.30
CA LEU A 147 -12.77 7.71 -17.38
C LEU A 147 -12.71 6.93 -18.71
N PRO A 148 -13.83 6.38 -19.21
CA PRO A 148 -13.85 5.43 -20.34
C PRO A 148 -13.31 6.01 -21.64
N ASN A 149 -13.34 7.32 -21.82
CA ASN A 149 -12.84 7.99 -23.01
C ASN A 149 -11.36 8.37 -22.91
N ALA A 150 -10.71 8.22 -21.73
CA ALA A 150 -9.33 8.63 -21.54
C ALA A 150 -8.36 7.67 -22.26
N ARG A 151 -7.42 8.25 -22.98
CA ARG A 151 -6.35 7.52 -23.68
C ARG A 151 -5.26 7.16 -22.68
N ILE A 152 -5.11 5.85 -22.42
CA ILE A 152 -4.16 5.35 -21.42
C ILE A 152 -2.82 5.07 -22.09
N GLY A 153 -1.74 5.51 -21.45
CA GLY A 153 -0.35 5.17 -21.79
C GLY A 153 0.37 4.54 -20.61
N ARG A 154 1.55 4.01 -20.88
CA ARG A 154 2.40 3.40 -19.85
C ARG A 154 3.88 3.69 -20.09
N VAL A 155 4.62 3.78 -18.96
CA VAL A 155 6.08 3.88 -18.99
C VAL A 155 6.62 2.77 -18.08
N GLN A 156 7.15 1.73 -18.74
CA GLN A 156 7.69 0.55 -18.05
C GLN A 156 8.74 -0.13 -18.92
N ALA A 157 9.86 -0.53 -18.31
CA ALA A 157 11.00 -1.10 -19.03
C ALA A 157 11.42 -0.22 -20.22
N ASP A 158 11.14 -0.60 -21.44
CA ASP A 158 11.49 0.17 -22.65
C ASP A 158 10.29 0.85 -23.31
N VAL A 159 9.09 0.61 -22.79
CA VAL A 159 7.86 1.25 -23.27
C VAL A 159 7.79 2.70 -22.79
N ARG A 160 7.45 3.65 -23.68
CA ARG A 160 7.40 5.11 -23.44
C ARG A 160 6.15 5.74 -24.08
N GLU A 161 4.97 5.27 -23.71
CA GLU A 161 3.69 5.75 -24.24
C GLU A 161 3.21 6.97 -23.44
N VAL A 162 3.72 8.17 -23.77
CA VAL A 162 3.32 9.43 -23.10
C VAL A 162 2.65 10.40 -24.05
N ALA A 163 3.16 10.51 -25.29
CA ALA A 163 2.59 11.42 -26.28
C ALA A 163 1.12 11.08 -26.56
N ASP A 164 0.28 12.10 -26.63
CA ASP A 164 -1.17 12.00 -26.91
C ASP A 164 -1.94 11.10 -25.93
N LYS A 165 -1.46 10.96 -24.71
CA LYS A 165 -2.13 10.23 -23.64
C LYS A 165 -2.70 11.18 -22.60
N ASP A 166 -3.87 10.80 -22.09
CA ASP A 166 -4.56 11.56 -21.06
C ASP A 166 -4.13 11.08 -19.66
N VAL A 167 -4.02 9.76 -19.49
CA VAL A 167 -3.52 9.14 -18.25
C VAL A 167 -2.36 8.21 -18.56
N VAL A 168 -1.20 8.49 -18.01
CA VAL A 168 0.01 7.67 -18.17
C VAL A 168 0.34 7.00 -16.83
N ILE A 169 0.49 5.68 -16.85
CA ILE A 169 0.88 4.93 -15.65
C ILE A 169 2.35 4.55 -15.75
N VAL A 170 3.14 4.93 -14.75
CA VAL A 170 4.58 4.71 -14.72
C VAL A 170 4.99 3.87 -13.52
N MET A 171 5.91 2.93 -13.77
CA MET A 171 6.52 2.15 -12.69
C MET A 171 7.60 2.98 -11.99
N LEU A 172 7.51 3.08 -10.67
CA LEU A 172 8.46 3.80 -9.83
C LEU A 172 9.91 3.35 -10.06
N GLN A 173 10.14 2.02 -10.21
CA GLN A 173 11.45 1.46 -10.51
C GLN A 173 11.99 1.94 -11.87
N THR A 174 11.12 2.10 -12.87
CA THR A 174 11.54 2.63 -14.16
C THR A 174 11.97 4.09 -14.04
N LEU A 175 11.28 4.89 -13.24
CA LEU A 175 11.68 6.29 -12.98
C LEU A 175 13.00 6.39 -12.23
N SER A 176 13.24 5.52 -11.25
CA SER A 176 14.45 5.57 -10.41
C SER A 176 15.67 5.00 -11.10
N MET A 177 15.55 3.86 -11.80
CA MET A 177 16.70 3.10 -12.30
C MET A 177 17.10 3.43 -13.74
N LYS A 178 16.19 4.03 -14.52
CA LYS A 178 16.49 4.35 -15.94
C LYS A 178 16.78 5.85 -16.12
N GLU A 179 17.75 6.13 -16.98
CA GLU A 179 17.94 7.47 -17.49
C GLU A 179 16.80 7.77 -18.48
N LEU A 180 15.82 8.49 -18.00
CA LEU A 180 14.70 8.96 -18.80
C LEU A 180 14.93 10.41 -19.18
N ASN A 181 14.71 10.74 -20.47
CA ASN A 181 14.59 12.15 -20.83
C ASN A 181 13.39 12.74 -20.11
N VAL A 182 13.63 13.63 -19.14
CA VAL A 182 12.58 14.29 -18.34
C VAL A 182 11.62 15.10 -19.21
N ASP A 183 12.04 15.55 -20.39
CA ASP A 183 11.20 16.25 -21.35
C ASP A 183 9.98 15.42 -21.78
N LEU A 184 10.08 14.09 -21.67
CA LEU A 184 8.95 13.19 -21.87
C LEU A 184 7.73 13.55 -21.01
N PHE A 185 7.97 14.09 -19.81
CA PHE A 185 6.91 14.45 -18.85
C PHE A 185 6.51 15.93 -18.88
N LYS A 186 7.07 16.73 -19.80
CA LYS A 186 6.68 18.16 -19.95
C LYS A 186 5.17 18.36 -20.08
N PRO A 187 4.44 17.55 -20.87
CA PRO A 187 2.99 17.76 -21.03
C PRO A 187 2.18 17.47 -19.77
N ILE A 188 2.74 16.74 -18.81
CA ILE A 188 1.99 16.29 -17.62
C ILE A 188 1.64 17.48 -16.72
N GLY A 189 0.34 17.64 -16.44
CA GLY A 189 -0.18 18.71 -15.56
C GLY A 189 -0.44 18.25 -14.13
N LEU A 190 -0.76 16.95 -13.93
CA LEU A 190 -0.99 16.33 -12.62
C LEU A 190 -0.11 15.11 -12.45
N VAL A 191 0.57 15.01 -11.32
CA VAL A 191 1.26 13.77 -10.89
C VAL A 191 0.57 13.21 -9.68
N ILE A 192 0.14 11.96 -9.77
CA ILE A 192 -0.44 11.18 -8.67
C ILE A 192 0.58 10.15 -8.23
N VAL A 193 0.91 10.13 -6.94
CA VAL A 193 1.82 9.13 -6.35
C VAL A 193 1.02 8.22 -5.43
N ASP A 194 0.79 6.99 -5.90
CA ASP A 194 0.02 6.02 -5.11
C ASP A 194 0.89 5.36 -4.04
N GLU A 195 0.29 5.13 -2.86
CA GLU A 195 0.94 4.60 -1.65
C GLU A 195 2.27 5.31 -1.35
N CYS A 196 2.24 6.65 -1.39
CA CYS A 196 3.44 7.50 -1.32
C CYS A 196 4.29 7.27 -0.05
N HIS A 197 3.72 6.71 1.02
CA HIS A 197 4.43 6.36 2.25
C HIS A 197 5.34 5.13 2.12
N HIS A 198 5.15 4.28 1.10
CA HIS A 198 5.97 3.08 0.87
C HIS A 198 7.24 3.32 0.06
N ILE A 199 7.40 4.50 -0.52
CA ILE A 199 8.56 4.79 -1.37
C ILE A 199 9.83 4.78 -0.52
N ALA A 200 10.73 3.83 -0.79
CA ALA A 200 12.05 3.80 -0.14
C ALA A 200 12.82 5.09 -0.42
N SER A 201 13.58 5.56 0.57
CA SER A 201 14.26 6.87 0.51
C SER A 201 15.14 7.05 -0.72
N GLU A 202 15.88 6.01 -1.12
CA GLU A 202 16.74 6.03 -2.29
C GLU A 202 15.96 6.14 -3.60
N VAL A 203 14.93 5.31 -3.76
CA VAL A 203 14.07 5.27 -4.96
C VAL A 203 13.29 6.57 -5.12
N PHE A 204 12.82 7.13 -3.99
CA PHE A 204 12.11 8.39 -3.90
C PHE A 204 12.94 9.56 -4.44
N VAL A 205 14.18 9.67 -3.96
CA VAL A 205 15.10 10.77 -4.32
C VAL A 205 15.44 10.74 -5.83
N GLN A 206 15.49 9.56 -6.41
CA GLN A 206 15.84 9.40 -7.83
C GLN A 206 14.63 9.58 -8.77
N ALA A 207 13.43 9.30 -8.31
CA ALA A 207 12.23 9.28 -9.15
C ALA A 207 11.48 10.62 -9.17
N LEU A 208 11.13 11.18 -8.01
CA LEU A 208 10.24 12.33 -7.92
C LEU A 208 10.79 13.62 -8.55
N PRO A 209 12.09 13.94 -8.47
CA PRO A 209 12.63 15.11 -9.13
C PRO A 209 12.45 15.11 -10.66
N LYS A 210 12.27 13.93 -11.25
CA LYS A 210 12.05 13.79 -12.71
C LYS A 210 10.61 14.12 -13.14
N THR A 211 9.69 14.28 -12.20
CA THR A 211 8.25 14.34 -12.46
C THR A 211 7.56 15.54 -11.82
N THR A 212 8.31 16.59 -11.41
CA THR A 212 7.70 17.80 -10.87
C THR A 212 6.65 18.35 -11.83
N SER A 213 5.44 18.63 -11.35
CA SER A 213 4.33 19.06 -12.18
C SER A 213 3.59 20.27 -11.59
N ARG A 214 2.63 20.81 -12.35
CA ARG A 214 1.78 21.91 -11.89
C ARG A 214 1.01 21.48 -10.63
N TYR A 215 0.43 20.27 -10.66
CA TYR A 215 -0.28 19.69 -9.53
C TYR A 215 0.37 18.38 -9.10
N MET A 216 0.51 18.21 -7.79
CA MET A 216 1.11 17.03 -7.16
C MET A 216 0.13 16.46 -6.14
N LEU A 217 -0.26 15.20 -6.28
CA LEU A 217 -1.19 14.50 -5.38
C LEU A 217 -0.55 13.22 -4.84
N GLY A 218 -0.38 13.16 -3.52
CA GLY A 218 -0.02 11.93 -2.83
C GLY A 218 -1.24 11.17 -2.33
N LEU A 219 -1.26 9.86 -2.50
CA LEU A 219 -2.27 8.99 -1.92
C LEU A 219 -1.61 8.07 -0.89
N SER A 220 -2.22 7.91 0.28
CA SER A 220 -1.69 7.06 1.35
C SER A 220 -2.82 6.42 2.13
N ALA A 221 -2.61 5.20 2.63
CA ALA A 221 -3.47 4.61 3.65
C ALA A 221 -3.03 5.01 5.06
N THR A 222 -1.73 5.22 5.25
CA THR A 222 -1.10 5.62 6.51
C THR A 222 -0.12 6.75 6.23
N PRO A 223 -0.33 7.98 6.76
CA PRO A 223 0.53 9.11 6.44
C PRO A 223 1.84 9.13 7.25
N GLU A 224 2.11 8.10 8.04
CA GLU A 224 3.27 8.02 8.91
C GLU A 224 4.30 7.03 8.38
N ARG A 225 5.59 7.36 8.54
CA ARG A 225 6.73 6.53 8.15
C ARG A 225 7.59 6.19 9.36
N LYS A 226 8.01 4.92 9.45
CA LYS A 226 8.89 4.44 10.53
C LYS A 226 10.30 5.03 10.45
N ASP A 227 10.77 5.38 9.26
CA ASP A 227 12.07 6.00 9.02
C ASP A 227 12.10 7.53 9.23
N ARG A 228 10.96 8.10 9.66
CA ARG A 228 10.77 9.53 9.92
C ARG A 228 10.98 10.46 8.71
N LEU A 229 10.97 9.93 7.49
CA LEU A 229 11.20 10.73 6.27
C LEU A 229 9.91 11.26 5.62
N MET A 230 8.79 11.28 6.33
CA MET A 230 7.53 11.82 5.80
C MET A 230 7.67 13.29 5.39
N PHE A 231 8.47 14.08 6.12
CA PHE A 231 8.75 15.49 5.78
C PHE A 231 9.35 15.66 4.39
N ALA A 232 10.22 14.72 3.95
CA ALA A 232 10.81 14.77 2.61
C ALA A 232 9.75 14.52 1.51
N ILE A 233 8.76 13.68 1.77
CA ILE A 233 7.62 13.47 0.87
C ILE A 233 6.79 14.76 0.77
N HIS A 234 6.55 15.46 1.88
CA HIS A 234 5.88 16.76 1.88
C HIS A 234 6.62 17.81 1.04
N TRP A 235 7.94 17.80 1.01
CA TRP A 235 8.71 18.71 0.17
C TRP A 235 8.43 18.56 -1.33
N PHE A 236 8.02 17.36 -1.78
CA PHE A 236 7.68 17.12 -3.19
C PHE A 236 6.19 17.22 -3.46
N LEU A 237 5.37 16.63 -2.61
CA LEU A 237 3.94 16.45 -2.86
C LEU A 237 3.05 17.51 -2.20
N GLY A 238 3.57 18.26 -1.25
CA GLY A 238 2.82 19.23 -0.47
C GLY A 238 2.32 18.70 0.89
N PRO A 239 1.53 19.48 1.61
CA PRO A 239 1.05 19.16 2.96
C PRO A 239 0.02 18.04 2.95
N LEU A 240 -0.28 17.50 4.13
CA LEU A 240 -1.41 16.60 4.34
C LEU A 240 -2.71 17.41 4.27
N LEU A 241 -3.48 17.25 3.20
CA LEU A 241 -4.75 17.98 2.97
C LEU A 241 -5.93 17.35 3.68
N TYR A 242 -5.95 16.02 3.67
CA TYR A 242 -7.03 15.26 4.27
C TYR A 242 -6.50 13.99 4.91
N LYS A 243 -6.97 13.71 6.11
CA LYS A 243 -6.75 12.44 6.80
C LYS A 243 -8.12 11.94 7.24
N SER A 244 -8.53 10.78 6.72
CA SER A 244 -9.72 10.13 7.27
C SER A 244 -9.43 9.78 8.72
N GLU A 245 -10.29 10.22 9.62
CA GLU A 245 -10.25 9.75 10.97
C GLU A 245 -10.46 8.24 10.94
N THR A 246 -9.60 7.50 11.61
CA THR A 246 -9.72 6.05 11.80
C THR A 246 -10.85 5.72 12.77
N GLY A 247 -11.98 6.38 12.60
CA GLY A 247 -13.05 6.38 13.57
C GLY A 247 -14.44 6.34 13.00
N ASP A 248 -14.58 6.35 11.68
CA ASP A 248 -15.91 6.23 11.11
C ASP A 248 -16.44 4.82 11.33
N SER A 249 -17.14 4.74 12.44
CA SER A 249 -17.90 3.61 12.95
C SER A 249 -17.05 2.44 13.50
N VAL A 250 -16.93 2.43 14.81
CA VAL A 250 -16.81 1.21 15.60
C VAL A 250 -17.54 0.08 14.88
N ASP A 251 -16.79 -0.92 14.41
CA ASP A 251 -17.37 -2.05 13.71
C ASP A 251 -17.54 -3.24 14.65
N THR A 252 -18.51 -3.12 15.55
CA THR A 252 -18.85 -4.18 16.52
C THR A 252 -19.31 -5.49 15.89
N GLN A 253 -19.46 -5.51 14.55
CA GLN A 253 -19.78 -6.75 13.83
C GLN A 253 -18.54 -7.58 13.50
N VAL A 254 -17.32 -7.05 13.68
CA VAL A 254 -16.11 -7.82 13.44
C VAL A 254 -15.81 -8.70 14.64
N ASN A 255 -15.76 -10.00 14.39
CA ASN A 255 -15.36 -10.98 15.39
C ASN A 255 -13.86 -11.27 15.26
N VAL A 256 -13.18 -11.39 16.39
CA VAL A 256 -11.78 -11.82 16.46
C VAL A 256 -11.74 -13.07 17.33
N GLU A 257 -11.39 -14.19 16.74
CA GLU A 257 -11.17 -15.44 17.44
C GLU A 257 -9.67 -15.63 17.65
N VAL A 258 -9.28 -15.70 18.91
CA VAL A 258 -7.87 -15.83 19.31
C VAL A 258 -7.61 -17.27 19.71
N TYR A 259 -6.76 -17.94 18.95
CA TYR A 259 -6.33 -19.30 19.16
C TYR A 259 -4.89 -19.34 19.68
N GLU A 260 -4.66 -19.85 20.87
CA GLU A 260 -3.31 -20.01 21.43
C GLU A 260 -2.78 -21.40 21.06
N TYR A 261 -1.77 -21.45 20.19
CA TYR A 261 -1.07 -22.69 19.87
C TYR A 261 -0.10 -23.04 21.01
N LYS A 262 -0.14 -24.28 21.46
CA LYS A 262 0.76 -24.81 22.48
C LYS A 262 1.60 -25.94 21.87
N ASN A 263 2.88 -25.91 22.14
CA ASN A 263 3.81 -26.95 21.79
C ASN A 263 4.74 -27.18 22.99
N ASP A 264 4.89 -28.43 23.38
CA ASP A 264 5.73 -28.82 24.52
C ASP A 264 7.20 -28.94 24.14
N ASP A 265 7.56 -28.87 22.84
CA ASP A 265 8.93 -28.90 22.38
C ASP A 265 9.67 -27.61 22.77
N PRO A 266 10.73 -27.72 23.61
CA PRO A 266 11.52 -26.55 23.99
C PRO A 266 12.19 -25.87 22.81
N GLU A 267 12.61 -26.62 21.78
CA GLU A 267 13.24 -26.07 20.59
C GLU A 267 12.26 -25.22 19.77
N PHE A 268 11.01 -25.67 19.65
CA PHE A 268 9.95 -24.88 19.02
C PHE A 268 9.72 -23.55 19.75
N ASN A 269 9.71 -23.58 21.08
CA ASN A 269 9.42 -22.41 21.93
C ASN A 269 10.61 -21.46 22.12
N GLU A 270 11.80 -21.84 21.65
CA GLU A 270 13.03 -21.06 21.83
C GLU A 270 12.95 -19.69 21.14
N ILE A 271 13.38 -18.65 21.86
CA ILE A 271 13.59 -17.32 21.28
C ILE A 271 14.99 -17.29 20.64
N VAL A 272 15.01 -17.31 19.31
CA VAL A 272 16.27 -17.32 18.55
C VAL A 272 16.85 -15.92 18.47
N MET A 273 18.12 -15.80 18.86
CA MET A 273 18.87 -14.53 18.76
C MET A 273 19.74 -14.51 17.50
N SER A 274 19.86 -13.35 16.88
CA SER A 274 20.83 -13.12 15.79
C SER A 274 22.25 -13.00 16.35
N SER A 275 23.25 -13.05 15.47
CA SER A 275 24.67 -12.81 15.82
C SER A 275 24.93 -11.43 16.48
N GLN A 276 23.97 -10.50 16.34
CA GLN A 276 24.02 -9.16 16.92
C GLN A 276 23.25 -9.06 18.24
N GLY A 277 22.82 -10.18 18.83
CA GLY A 277 22.09 -10.19 20.10
C GLY A 277 20.65 -9.68 20.03
N MET A 278 20.04 -9.65 18.85
CA MET A 278 18.63 -9.27 18.66
C MET A 278 17.77 -10.49 18.31
N VAL A 279 16.50 -10.44 18.70
CA VAL A 279 15.54 -11.50 18.37
C VAL A 279 15.42 -11.67 16.86
N SER A 280 15.67 -12.85 16.35
CA SER A 280 15.59 -13.20 14.93
C SER A 280 14.20 -13.69 14.56
N VAL A 281 13.27 -12.75 14.30
CA VAL A 281 11.91 -13.04 13.85
C VAL A 281 11.88 -13.94 12.60
N PRO A 282 12.69 -13.71 11.55
CA PRO A 282 12.66 -14.56 10.36
C PRO A 282 12.97 -16.04 10.61
N ILE A 283 13.92 -16.35 11.52
CA ILE A 283 14.26 -17.74 11.88
C ILE A 283 13.10 -18.36 12.67
N MET A 284 12.56 -17.64 13.63
CA MET A 284 11.42 -18.11 14.43
C MET A 284 10.18 -18.37 13.55
N VAL A 285 9.89 -17.51 12.59
CA VAL A 285 8.80 -17.72 11.61
C VAL A 285 9.07 -18.95 10.73
N ASN A 286 10.33 -19.25 10.37
CA ASN A 286 10.67 -20.49 9.66
C ASN A 286 10.34 -21.72 10.49
N LYS A 287 10.67 -21.71 11.80
CA LYS A 287 10.31 -22.81 12.72
C LYS A 287 8.79 -23.03 12.78
N LEU A 288 7.99 -21.95 12.91
CA LEU A 288 6.53 -22.05 12.89
C LEU A 288 6.01 -22.66 11.59
N ALA A 289 6.53 -22.17 10.46
CA ALA A 289 6.09 -22.61 9.13
C ALA A 289 6.48 -24.04 8.78
N ALA A 290 7.55 -24.58 9.41
CA ALA A 290 8.01 -25.95 9.23
C ALA A 290 7.33 -26.95 10.19
N CYS A 291 6.59 -26.49 11.19
CA CYS A 291 5.93 -27.36 12.15
C CYS A 291 4.67 -27.98 11.53
N GLU A 292 4.74 -29.28 11.23
CA GLU A 292 3.63 -30.01 10.60
C GLU A 292 2.40 -30.08 11.50
N ASP A 293 2.56 -30.34 12.80
CA ASP A 293 1.45 -30.43 13.73
C ASP A 293 0.72 -29.09 13.86
N ARG A 294 1.47 -27.99 13.85
CA ARG A 294 0.86 -26.65 13.83
C ARG A 294 0.10 -26.39 12.53
N THR A 295 0.64 -26.84 11.40
CA THR A 295 -0.02 -26.70 10.10
C THR A 295 -1.30 -27.52 10.03
N LYS A 296 -1.28 -28.78 10.49
CA LYS A 296 -2.48 -29.63 10.62
C LYS A 296 -3.53 -29.00 11.51
N TRP A 297 -3.11 -28.44 12.65
CA TRP A 297 -4.01 -27.76 13.56
C TRP A 297 -4.65 -26.51 12.92
N ILE A 298 -3.89 -25.73 12.11
CA ILE A 298 -4.46 -24.61 11.33
C ILE A 298 -5.48 -25.13 10.33
N CYS A 299 -5.21 -26.24 9.65
CA CYS A 299 -6.16 -26.87 8.71
C CYS A 299 -7.46 -27.28 9.42
N GLY A 300 -7.38 -27.84 10.63
CA GLY A 300 -8.56 -28.13 11.44
C GLY A 300 -9.40 -26.89 11.78
N ILE A 301 -8.74 -25.75 12.08
CA ILE A 301 -9.47 -24.48 12.25
C ILE A 301 -10.14 -24.05 10.96
N LEU A 302 -9.48 -24.23 9.80
CA LEU A 302 -10.05 -23.89 8.50
C LEU A 302 -11.26 -24.78 8.17
N ASP A 303 -11.24 -26.07 8.51
CA ASP A 303 -12.39 -26.96 8.36
C ASP A 303 -13.58 -26.46 9.23
N ASP A 304 -13.33 -26.08 10.48
CA ASP A 304 -14.36 -25.61 11.41
C ASP A 304 -15.04 -24.29 10.97
N ILE A 305 -14.27 -23.35 10.38
CA ILE A 305 -14.77 -22.02 9.99
C ILE A 305 -15.27 -21.95 8.54
N SER A 306 -15.09 -23.00 7.74
CA SER A 306 -15.47 -23.03 6.31
C SER A 306 -16.97 -23.24 6.08
N GLU A 307 -17.78 -22.39 6.71
CA GLU A 307 -19.23 -22.37 6.53
C GLU A 307 -19.65 -21.73 5.20
N SER A 308 -20.89 -21.96 4.79
CA SER A 308 -21.46 -21.33 3.59
C SER A 308 -21.47 -19.81 3.70
N GLY A 309 -21.12 -19.11 2.64
CA GLY A 309 -21.06 -17.65 2.60
C GLY A 309 -19.75 -17.04 3.11
N ARG A 310 -18.78 -17.83 3.57
CA ARG A 310 -17.45 -17.34 3.90
C ARG A 310 -16.51 -17.43 2.70
N GLN A 311 -15.80 -16.35 2.46
CA GLN A 311 -14.60 -16.36 1.62
C GLN A 311 -13.39 -15.98 2.49
N ILE A 312 -12.46 -16.91 2.61
CA ILE A 312 -11.39 -16.92 3.59
C ILE A 312 -10.07 -16.52 2.91
N LEU A 313 -9.36 -15.58 3.50
CA LEU A 313 -7.99 -15.24 3.15
C LEU A 313 -7.04 -15.78 4.20
N VAL A 314 -6.21 -16.75 3.84
CA VAL A 314 -5.17 -17.33 4.69
C VAL A 314 -3.83 -16.73 4.35
N LEU A 315 -3.13 -16.17 5.35
CA LEU A 315 -1.88 -15.47 5.14
C LEU A 315 -0.71 -16.10 5.89
N SER A 316 0.36 -16.33 5.15
CA SER A 316 1.65 -16.76 5.70
C SER A 316 2.80 -15.87 5.20
N ASP A 317 3.92 -15.85 5.94
CA ASP A 317 5.17 -15.22 5.49
C ASP A 317 6.01 -16.13 4.57
N ARG A 318 5.61 -17.40 4.38
CA ARG A 318 6.39 -18.40 3.64
C ARG A 318 5.57 -19.09 2.57
N VAL A 319 6.11 -19.13 1.35
CA VAL A 319 5.47 -19.79 0.20
C VAL A 319 5.30 -21.30 0.46
N GLN A 320 6.32 -21.94 1.02
CA GLN A 320 6.25 -23.37 1.37
C GLN A 320 5.16 -23.67 2.40
N HIS A 321 4.95 -22.79 3.37
CA HIS A 321 3.86 -22.94 4.34
C HIS A 321 2.49 -22.75 3.69
N CYS A 322 2.37 -21.84 2.71
CA CYS A 322 1.13 -21.74 1.92
C CYS A 322 0.80 -23.06 1.21
N GLN A 323 1.83 -23.74 0.65
CA GLN A 323 1.65 -25.05 0.03
C GLN A 323 1.29 -26.12 1.06
N ALA A 324 1.99 -26.18 2.18
CA ALA A 324 1.72 -27.13 3.24
C ALA A 324 0.30 -27.00 3.83
N ILE A 325 -0.22 -25.75 3.92
CA ILE A 325 -1.61 -25.52 4.34
C ILE A 325 -2.57 -26.07 3.26
N LEU A 326 -2.35 -25.78 1.97
CA LEU A 326 -3.20 -26.29 0.90
C LEU A 326 -3.24 -27.83 0.91
N ASP A 327 -2.07 -28.46 1.01
CA ASP A 327 -1.93 -29.92 1.00
C ASP A 327 -2.54 -30.58 2.24
N GLY A 328 -2.57 -29.87 3.36
CA GLY A 328 -3.12 -30.34 4.64
C GLY A 328 -4.64 -30.14 4.82
N LEU A 329 -5.31 -29.41 3.91
CA LEU A 329 -6.77 -29.26 3.96
C LEU A 329 -7.47 -30.60 3.66
N SER A 330 -8.71 -30.74 4.13
CA SER A 330 -9.59 -31.82 3.71
C SER A 330 -9.80 -31.81 2.19
N SER A 331 -10.06 -32.97 1.58
CA SER A 331 -10.23 -33.09 0.12
C SER A 331 -11.32 -32.15 -0.41
N GLU A 332 -12.37 -31.95 0.35
CA GLU A 332 -13.48 -31.04 0.01
C GLU A 332 -13.02 -29.59 -0.04
N LEU A 333 -12.23 -29.15 0.95
CA LEU A 333 -11.71 -27.79 0.99
C LEU A 333 -10.61 -27.55 -0.04
N GLN A 334 -9.80 -28.55 -0.37
CA GLN A 334 -8.77 -28.44 -1.42
C GLN A 334 -9.39 -28.08 -2.78
N GLU A 335 -10.55 -28.64 -3.13
CA GLU A 335 -11.25 -28.32 -4.37
C GLU A 335 -11.66 -26.84 -4.44
N THR A 336 -12.00 -26.24 -3.30
CA THR A 336 -12.46 -24.85 -3.19
C THR A 336 -11.34 -23.88 -2.80
N ALA A 337 -10.12 -24.37 -2.57
CA ALA A 337 -8.96 -23.58 -2.22
C ALA A 337 -8.03 -23.29 -3.40
N CYS A 338 -7.20 -22.26 -3.28
CA CYS A 338 -6.10 -22.02 -4.21
C CYS A 338 -4.99 -21.17 -3.57
N ILE A 339 -3.78 -21.28 -4.14
CA ILE A 339 -2.66 -20.40 -3.80
C ILE A 339 -2.61 -19.23 -4.79
N LEU A 340 -2.62 -18.02 -4.26
CA LEU A 340 -2.39 -16.81 -5.03
C LEU A 340 -0.89 -16.47 -4.99
N SER A 341 -0.26 -16.48 -6.14
CA SER A 341 1.15 -16.12 -6.30
C SER A 341 1.38 -15.29 -7.57
N THR A 342 2.55 -14.68 -7.67
CA THR A 342 2.96 -13.94 -8.86
C THR A 342 3.19 -14.85 -10.08
N ALA A 343 3.39 -16.16 -9.88
CA ALA A 343 3.53 -17.15 -10.93
C ALA A 343 2.19 -17.45 -11.64
N VAL A 344 1.05 -17.21 -10.98
CA VAL A 344 -0.28 -17.38 -11.57
C VAL A 344 -0.60 -16.18 -12.48
N LYS A 345 -1.06 -16.42 -13.69
CA LYS A 345 -1.46 -15.37 -14.64
C LYS A 345 -2.57 -14.49 -14.05
N ALA A 346 -2.58 -13.20 -14.41
CA ALA A 346 -3.52 -12.21 -13.87
C ALA A 346 -4.99 -12.62 -14.03
N ASP A 347 -5.36 -13.12 -15.22
CA ASP A 347 -6.75 -13.55 -15.50
C ASP A 347 -7.17 -14.72 -14.62
N MET A 348 -6.29 -15.71 -14.45
CA MET A 348 -6.56 -16.85 -13.56
C MET A 348 -6.66 -16.43 -12.10
N ARG A 349 -5.83 -15.48 -11.65
CA ARG A 349 -5.94 -14.93 -10.30
C ARG A 349 -7.28 -14.25 -10.07
N ALA A 350 -7.74 -13.46 -11.05
CA ALA A 350 -9.05 -12.81 -11.00
C ALA A 350 -10.19 -13.84 -10.96
N GLU A 351 -10.06 -14.94 -11.68
CA GLU A 351 -11.00 -16.05 -11.63
C GLU A 351 -11.00 -16.73 -10.27
N TYR A 352 -9.83 -17.07 -9.73
CA TYR A 352 -9.71 -17.67 -8.40
C TYR A 352 -10.33 -16.78 -7.32
N CYS A 353 -10.10 -15.48 -7.37
CA CYS A 353 -10.69 -14.53 -6.44
C CYS A 353 -12.24 -14.51 -6.49
N ARG A 354 -12.84 -14.89 -7.61
CA ARG A 354 -14.30 -14.95 -7.77
C ARG A 354 -14.91 -16.31 -7.41
N THR A 355 -14.17 -17.40 -7.64
CA THR A 355 -14.72 -18.77 -7.62
C THR A 355 -14.30 -19.58 -6.42
N LYS A 356 -13.12 -19.27 -5.81
CA LYS A 356 -12.57 -20.05 -4.71
C LYS A 356 -13.01 -19.51 -3.35
N ALA A 357 -13.39 -20.43 -2.45
CA ALA A 357 -13.78 -20.09 -1.09
C ALA A 357 -12.58 -19.80 -0.19
N ILE A 358 -11.43 -20.47 -0.41
CA ILE A 358 -10.21 -20.26 0.37
C ILE A 358 -9.09 -19.78 -0.53
N LEU A 359 -8.59 -18.57 -0.24
CA LEU A 359 -7.48 -17.95 -0.92
C LEU A 359 -6.26 -17.97 0.01
N ILE A 360 -5.23 -18.72 -0.34
CA ILE A 360 -3.99 -18.83 0.44
C ILE A 360 -2.92 -17.97 -0.24
N ALA A 361 -2.28 -17.09 0.51
CA ALA A 361 -1.30 -16.18 -0.06
C ALA A 361 -0.21 -15.79 0.94
N THR A 362 0.87 -15.21 0.42
CA THR A 362 1.84 -14.55 1.32
C THR A 362 1.36 -13.14 1.67
N TYR A 363 1.79 -12.64 2.84
CA TYR A 363 1.50 -11.27 3.24
C TYR A 363 1.98 -10.24 2.21
N SER A 364 3.12 -10.49 1.56
CA SER A 364 3.64 -9.62 0.51
C SER A 364 2.71 -9.54 -0.70
N MET A 365 2.08 -10.67 -1.07
CA MET A 365 1.12 -10.72 -2.17
C MET A 365 -0.15 -9.93 -1.87
N CYS A 366 -0.60 -9.94 -0.61
CA CYS A 366 -1.83 -9.29 -0.18
C CYS A 366 -1.63 -7.85 0.32
N LYS A 367 -0.40 -7.40 0.48
CA LYS A 367 -0.11 -6.09 1.09
C LYS A 367 -0.62 -4.94 0.24
N GLU A 368 -0.54 -5.04 -1.08
CA GLU A 368 -0.80 -3.95 -2.00
C GLU A 368 -1.59 -4.42 -3.22
N GLY A 369 -2.66 -3.68 -3.52
CA GLY A 369 -3.45 -3.89 -4.74
C GLY A 369 -4.40 -5.09 -4.73
N PHE A 370 -4.36 -5.98 -3.77
CA PHE A 370 -5.26 -7.12 -3.66
C PHE A 370 -6.69 -6.66 -3.33
N ASP A 371 -7.60 -6.75 -4.28
CA ASP A 371 -8.99 -6.27 -4.17
C ASP A 371 -9.99 -7.39 -4.48
N VAL A 372 -10.46 -8.05 -3.44
CA VAL A 372 -11.49 -9.09 -3.51
C VAL A 372 -12.66 -8.64 -2.63
N PRO A 373 -13.73 -8.11 -3.23
CA PRO A 373 -14.84 -7.51 -2.46
C PRO A 373 -15.58 -8.49 -1.55
N THR A 374 -15.61 -9.77 -1.91
CA THR A 374 -16.36 -10.82 -1.22
C THR A 374 -15.67 -11.38 0.03
N LEU A 375 -14.38 -11.03 0.25
CA LEU A 375 -13.65 -11.47 1.43
C LEU A 375 -14.31 -10.98 2.72
N ASN A 376 -14.55 -11.92 3.63
CA ASN A 376 -15.14 -11.66 4.94
C ASN A 376 -14.42 -12.35 6.10
N THR A 377 -13.40 -13.20 5.81
CA THR A 377 -12.66 -13.92 6.84
C THR A 377 -11.16 -13.84 6.57
N LEU A 378 -10.39 -13.56 7.62
CA LEU A 378 -8.93 -13.48 7.60
C LEU A 378 -8.34 -14.48 8.59
N VAL A 379 -7.44 -15.36 8.14
CA VAL A 379 -6.67 -16.28 8.98
C VAL A 379 -5.19 -15.92 8.89
N MET A 380 -4.59 -15.61 10.03
CA MET A 380 -3.16 -15.26 10.11
C MET A 380 -2.35 -16.48 10.51
N ALA A 381 -1.92 -17.28 9.53
CA ALA A 381 -1.16 -18.52 9.75
C ALA A 381 0.27 -18.28 10.28
N THR A 382 0.86 -17.10 10.05
CA THR A 382 2.09 -16.65 10.70
C THR A 382 1.89 -15.28 11.34
N PRO A 383 2.60 -14.97 12.45
CA PRO A 383 2.38 -13.74 13.20
C PRO A 383 2.92 -12.51 12.48
N ARG A 384 2.11 -11.45 12.45
CA ARG A 384 2.46 -10.11 12.00
C ARG A 384 2.01 -9.05 13.01
N PRO A 385 2.84 -8.04 13.31
CA PRO A 385 2.44 -6.99 14.26
C PRO A 385 1.49 -5.96 13.65
N ASP A 386 1.64 -5.65 12.37
CA ASP A 386 0.93 -4.58 11.64
C ASP A 386 -0.02 -5.21 10.63
N ILE A 387 -1.30 -5.15 10.92
CA ILE A 387 -2.37 -5.83 10.17
C ILE A 387 -3.49 -4.89 9.72
N ASP A 388 -3.40 -3.59 10.00
CA ASP A 388 -4.49 -2.65 9.76
C ASP A 388 -4.96 -2.63 8.29
N GLN A 389 -4.02 -2.60 7.36
CA GLN A 389 -4.32 -2.67 5.93
C GLN A 389 -4.91 -4.02 5.51
N ILE A 390 -4.48 -5.10 6.16
CA ILE A 390 -4.91 -6.46 5.84
C ILE A 390 -6.34 -6.68 6.32
N VAL A 391 -6.65 -6.24 7.54
CA VAL A 391 -8.01 -6.28 8.08
C VAL A 391 -8.99 -5.49 7.20
N GLY A 392 -8.55 -4.35 6.66
CA GLY A 392 -9.35 -3.59 5.69
C GLY A 392 -9.77 -4.38 4.44
N ARG A 393 -9.13 -5.53 4.14
CA ARG A 393 -9.50 -6.39 2.99
C ARG A 393 -10.80 -7.13 3.21
N ILE A 394 -11.10 -7.56 4.43
CA ILE A 394 -12.32 -8.27 4.78
C ILE A 394 -13.49 -7.33 5.15
N LEU A 395 -13.26 -6.01 5.12
CA LEU A 395 -14.25 -4.99 5.47
C LEU A 395 -14.75 -4.20 4.25
N ARG A 396 -14.64 -4.77 3.04
CA ARG A 396 -15.03 -4.11 1.78
C ARG A 396 -16.54 -3.92 1.65
N VAL A 397 -17.32 -4.89 2.11
CA VAL A 397 -18.78 -4.79 2.12
C VAL A 397 -19.19 -3.87 3.26
N GLU A 398 -20.00 -2.85 2.92
CA GLU A 398 -20.58 -1.95 3.92
C GLU A 398 -21.44 -2.73 4.92
N LYS A 399 -21.49 -2.27 6.18
CA LYS A 399 -22.21 -2.94 7.29
C LYS A 399 -23.63 -3.38 6.92
N LYS A 400 -24.37 -2.53 6.22
CA LYS A 400 -25.77 -2.79 5.82
C LYS A 400 -25.92 -3.91 4.77
N GLY A 401 -24.86 -4.22 4.02
CA GLY A 401 -24.85 -5.22 2.96
C GLY A 401 -24.24 -6.56 3.36
N ARG A 402 -23.81 -6.72 4.62
CA ARG A 402 -23.16 -7.95 5.07
C ARG A 402 -24.16 -9.03 5.37
N THR A 403 -24.00 -10.18 4.73
CA THR A 403 -24.74 -11.40 5.05
C THR A 403 -24.04 -12.24 6.11
N VAL A 404 -22.71 -12.09 6.22
CA VAL A 404 -21.85 -12.78 7.19
C VAL A 404 -21.00 -11.76 7.92
N HIS A 405 -20.88 -11.90 9.24
CA HIS A 405 -20.00 -11.04 10.06
C HIS A 405 -18.53 -11.30 9.74
N PRO A 406 -17.73 -10.26 9.50
CA PRO A 406 -16.29 -10.41 9.27
C PRO A 406 -15.64 -11.13 10.46
N LEU A 407 -14.73 -12.06 10.14
CA LEU A 407 -14.01 -12.86 11.12
C LEU A 407 -12.50 -12.71 10.93
N ILE A 408 -11.81 -12.50 12.04
CA ILE A 408 -10.35 -12.55 12.12
C ILE A 408 -9.98 -13.73 13.02
N VAL A 409 -9.26 -14.70 12.45
CA VAL A 409 -8.64 -15.80 13.20
C VAL A 409 -7.19 -15.41 13.48
N ASP A 410 -6.91 -15.13 14.74
CA ASP A 410 -5.59 -14.70 15.22
C ASP A 410 -4.91 -15.84 15.96
N ILE A 411 -3.88 -16.42 15.33
CA ILE A 411 -3.09 -17.49 15.91
C ILE A 411 -1.94 -16.88 16.72
N VAL A 412 -1.87 -17.25 18.00
CA VAL A 412 -0.90 -16.75 18.96
C VAL A 412 0.04 -17.87 19.37
N ASP A 413 1.29 -17.75 18.95
CA ASP A 413 2.38 -18.60 19.39
C ASP A 413 3.09 -17.96 20.60
N PRO A 414 3.59 -18.74 21.56
CA PRO A 414 4.20 -18.24 22.81
C PRO A 414 5.33 -17.23 22.59
N GLN A 415 6.20 -17.49 21.58
CA GLN A 415 7.34 -16.64 21.24
C GLN A 415 6.92 -15.30 20.60
N PHE A 416 5.68 -15.16 20.15
CA PHE A 416 5.15 -13.97 19.43
C PHE A 416 4.10 -13.18 20.22
N ARG A 417 4.01 -13.37 21.52
CA ARG A 417 3.05 -12.64 22.39
C ARG A 417 3.18 -11.12 22.29
N ARG A 418 4.39 -10.61 22.08
CA ARG A 418 4.60 -9.16 21.89
C ARG A 418 3.91 -8.65 20.61
N GLN A 419 3.97 -9.40 19.53
CA GLN A 419 3.29 -9.03 18.27
C GLN A 419 1.77 -9.13 18.43
N PHE A 420 1.29 -10.17 19.13
CA PHE A 420 -0.14 -10.26 19.48
C PHE A 420 -0.60 -9.06 20.30
N GLY A 421 0.20 -8.59 21.27
CA GLY A 421 -0.12 -7.40 22.06
C GLY A 421 -0.38 -6.16 21.19
N GLN A 422 0.38 -6.00 20.08
CA GLN A 422 0.18 -4.91 19.14
C GLN A 422 -1.14 -5.07 18.35
N ARG A 423 -1.45 -6.28 17.87
CA ARG A 423 -2.72 -6.58 17.19
C ARG A 423 -3.91 -6.39 18.13
N ASN A 424 -3.81 -6.90 19.35
CA ASN A 424 -4.86 -6.78 20.36
C ASN A 424 -5.16 -5.30 20.73
N SER A 425 -4.13 -4.44 20.73
CA SER A 425 -4.33 -3.00 20.88
C SER A 425 -5.13 -2.40 19.72
N LEU A 426 -4.89 -2.85 18.50
CA LEU A 426 -5.69 -2.46 17.34
C LEU A 426 -7.13 -2.93 17.46
N TYR A 427 -7.36 -4.20 17.85
CA TYR A 427 -8.70 -4.76 18.02
C TYR A 427 -9.51 -3.98 19.06
N LYS A 428 -8.90 -3.67 20.20
CA LYS A 428 -9.51 -2.87 21.25
C LYS A 428 -9.83 -1.44 20.78
N LYS A 429 -8.88 -0.80 20.08
CA LYS A 429 -9.09 0.55 19.53
C LYS A 429 -10.26 0.60 18.55
N ARG A 430 -10.48 -0.49 17.82
CA ARG A 430 -11.56 -0.62 16.83
C ARG A 430 -12.84 -1.23 17.40
N GLU A 431 -12.86 -1.55 18.69
CA GLU A 431 -13.96 -2.16 19.43
C GLU A 431 -14.48 -3.46 18.78
N TYR A 432 -13.55 -4.26 18.23
CA TYR A 432 -13.90 -5.58 17.70
C TYR A 432 -14.26 -6.53 18.85
N ARG A 433 -15.18 -7.48 18.59
CA ARG A 433 -15.56 -8.50 19.56
C ARG A 433 -14.47 -9.57 19.61
N ILE A 434 -13.72 -9.62 20.73
CA ILE A 434 -12.61 -10.55 20.91
C ILE A 434 -13.08 -11.74 21.74
N THR A 435 -12.91 -12.95 21.18
CA THR A 435 -13.20 -14.22 21.86
C THR A 435 -11.94 -15.06 21.90
N LYS A 436 -11.57 -15.56 23.08
CA LYS A 436 -10.51 -16.55 23.20
C LYS A 436 -11.14 -17.93 22.99
N MET A 437 -10.62 -18.65 22.03
CA MET A 437 -11.09 -19.98 21.70
C MET A 437 -10.37 -21.03 22.54
N ALA A 438 -11.11 -22.03 23.01
CA ALA A 438 -10.50 -23.21 23.57
C ALA A 438 -9.81 -23.99 22.44
N LEU A 439 -8.72 -24.71 22.76
CA LEU A 439 -8.04 -25.57 21.79
C LEU A 439 -9.05 -26.54 21.17
N PRO A 440 -9.11 -26.68 19.83
CA PRO A 440 -9.77 -27.81 19.22
C PRO A 440 -9.17 -29.07 19.87
N GLN A 441 -10.00 -29.93 20.44
CA GLN A 441 -9.52 -31.22 20.95
C GLN A 441 -9.01 -32.00 19.73
N ALA A 442 -7.73 -32.41 19.77
CA ALA A 442 -7.23 -33.32 18.76
C ALA A 442 -8.16 -34.54 18.72
N SER A 443 -8.79 -34.79 17.58
CA SER A 443 -9.56 -36.00 17.39
C SER A 443 -8.64 -37.19 17.70
N PRO A 444 -9.03 -38.12 18.58
CA PRO A 444 -8.19 -39.27 18.86
C PRO A 444 -7.96 -40.01 17.54
N SER A 445 -6.67 -40.17 17.21
CA SER A 445 -6.22 -40.99 16.09
C SER A 445 -6.89 -42.36 16.16
N ALA A 446 -7.77 -42.66 15.22
CA ALA A 446 -8.33 -43.98 15.01
C ALA A 446 -7.28 -44.91 14.38
#